data_69fc32208fc6dbb545fd5d89d97fe4f5
#
_entry.id   69fc32208fc6dbb545fd5d89d97fe4f5
#
_cell.length_a   1.000
_cell.length_b   1.000
_cell.length_c   1.000
_cell.angle_alpha   90.00
_cell.angle_beta   90.00
_cell.angle_gamma   90.00
#
_symmetry.space_group_name_H-M   'P 1'
#
loop_
_entity.id
_entity.type
_entity.pdbx_description
1 polymer ?
#
loop_
_entity_poly.entity_id
_entity_poly.type
_entity_poly.pdbx_seq_one_letter_code
_entity_poly.pdbx_strand_id
1 'polypeptide(L)'
;MGSDTMSEFSLKERLFGFIALMKLRVVELLLITTVPTMVVAEEGLPSLWLIIATLFGGTLAAGGANAINMFIDRDIDKLMERTKRRPLVTGVLSPRSALIFAISIEILAFIWLWAFVNLLSAFLAVAACLFYVFVYSLWLKRSSTSNIVIGGAAGAVPVLIGWSSVTNSLDWPPVILFLLIFLWTPPHFWALAIRYREDYSNANVPMLPVIEGTKVTGYRMVLYAFQVWAISLIFVPVADMGLIYLISAILLGAIFTFFSFQVMIRPTQKSAMRLFGFSISYITILFTLIAVDQLVRSGF
;
A
#
# COMPACT_ATOMS: atom_id res chain seq x y z
N MET A 1 19.40 -9.09 34.30
CA MET A 1 20.55 -8.75 33.43
C MET A 1 20.02 -8.46 32.02
N GLY A 2 19.91 -7.18 31.62
CA GLY A 2 19.29 -6.79 30.33
C GLY A 2 19.20 -5.26 30.16
N SER A 3 20.16 -4.48 30.66
CA SER A 3 20.08 -3.02 30.58
C SER A 3 21.21 -2.31 29.81
N ASP A 4 22.20 -3.01 29.27
CA ASP A 4 23.42 -2.37 28.75
C ASP A 4 23.64 -2.35 27.23
N THR A 5 22.76 -2.90 26.41
CA THR A 5 22.93 -2.87 24.91
C THR A 5 22.44 -1.57 24.26
N MET A 6 21.82 -0.67 25.01
CA MET A 6 21.28 0.61 24.45
C MET A 6 22.33 1.73 24.34
N SER A 7 23.54 1.55 24.87
CA SER A 7 24.62 2.56 24.85
C SER A 7 25.50 2.54 23.60
N GLU A 8 25.42 1.50 22.76
CA GLU A 8 26.28 1.34 21.56
C GLU A 8 25.89 2.21 20.37
N PHE A 9 24.61 2.61 20.25
CA PHE A 9 24.12 3.38 19.11
C PHE A 9 23.92 4.85 19.44
N SER A 10 24.40 5.72 18.55
CA SER A 10 24.26 7.17 18.66
C SER A 10 22.78 7.60 18.58
N LEU A 11 22.48 8.78 19.14
CA LEU A 11 21.13 9.38 19.01
C LEU A 11 20.68 9.50 17.56
N LYS A 12 21.60 9.84 16.65
CA LYS A 12 21.35 9.95 15.21
C LYS A 12 20.91 8.62 14.61
N GLU A 13 21.60 7.52 14.92
CA GLU A 13 21.24 6.17 14.42
C GLU A 13 19.87 5.75 14.94
N ARG A 14 19.54 6.04 16.17
CA ARG A 14 18.22 5.74 16.75
C ARG A 14 17.11 6.56 16.10
N LEU A 15 17.32 7.85 15.83
CA LEU A 15 16.36 8.68 15.13
C LEU A 15 16.11 8.16 13.70
N PHE A 16 17.16 7.83 12.95
CA PHE A 16 17.01 7.18 11.65
C PHE A 16 16.33 5.80 11.76
N GLY A 17 16.57 5.07 12.83
CA GLY A 17 15.89 3.83 13.14
C GLY A 17 14.36 4.01 13.25
N PHE A 18 13.89 5.03 13.98
CA PHE A 18 12.46 5.33 14.07
C PHE A 18 11.85 5.72 12.71
N ILE A 19 12.54 6.54 11.92
CA ILE A 19 12.10 6.88 10.57
C ILE A 19 12.03 5.62 9.68
N ALA A 20 13.01 4.73 9.79
CA ALA A 20 13.05 3.48 9.03
C ALA A 20 11.89 2.52 9.39
N LEU A 21 11.37 2.56 10.65
CA LEU A 21 10.17 1.81 11.02
C LEU A 21 8.95 2.22 10.20
N MET A 22 8.81 3.50 9.85
CA MET A 22 7.67 4.03 9.11
C MET A 22 7.64 3.58 7.64
N LYS A 23 8.76 3.10 7.06
CA LYS A 23 8.87 2.67 5.65
C LYS A 23 8.36 3.72 4.66
N LEU A 24 8.83 4.95 4.74
CA LEU A 24 8.32 6.10 3.96
C LEU A 24 8.19 5.84 2.45
N ARG A 25 9.08 5.04 1.84
CA ARG A 25 8.96 4.63 0.43
C ARG A 25 7.67 3.87 0.09
N VAL A 26 7.10 3.15 1.05
CA VAL A 26 5.80 2.48 0.86
C VAL A 26 4.68 3.50 1.02
N VAL A 27 4.84 4.42 1.97
CA VAL A 27 3.86 5.50 2.22
C VAL A 27 3.73 6.42 1.01
N GLU A 28 4.81 6.73 0.30
CA GLU A 28 4.78 7.57 -0.92
C GLU A 28 3.75 7.07 -1.95
N LEU A 29 3.68 5.76 -2.19
CA LEU A 29 2.73 5.19 -3.15
C LEU A 29 1.27 5.34 -2.67
N LEU A 30 1.03 5.22 -1.36
CA LEU A 30 -0.29 5.43 -0.77
C LEU A 30 -0.73 6.89 -0.93
N LEU A 31 0.20 7.84 -0.76
CA LEU A 31 -0.09 9.27 -0.92
C LEU A 31 -0.36 9.67 -2.37
N ILE A 32 0.32 9.04 -3.34
CA ILE A 32 0.10 9.26 -4.78
C ILE A 32 -1.35 8.91 -5.18
N THR A 33 -1.99 7.97 -4.52
CA THR A 33 -3.39 7.62 -4.80
C THR A 33 -4.39 8.51 -4.08
N THR A 34 -4.01 9.10 -2.94
CA THR A 34 -4.88 9.94 -2.11
C THR A 34 -5.22 11.26 -2.79
N VAL A 35 -4.21 12.02 -3.25
CA VAL A 35 -4.42 13.37 -3.81
C VAL A 35 -5.29 13.36 -5.07
N PRO A 36 -5.06 12.50 -6.08
CA PRO A 36 -5.97 12.41 -7.23
C PRO A 36 -7.41 12.08 -6.83
N THR A 37 -7.60 11.24 -5.82
CA THR A 37 -8.94 10.93 -5.32
C THR A 37 -9.60 12.16 -4.67
N MET A 38 -8.83 13.00 -3.95
CA MET A 38 -9.31 14.27 -3.42
C MET A 38 -9.72 15.23 -4.54
N VAL A 39 -8.98 15.27 -5.66
CA VAL A 39 -9.31 16.09 -6.84
C VAL A 39 -10.64 15.68 -7.47
N VAL A 40 -10.89 14.36 -7.57
CA VAL A 40 -12.19 13.87 -8.08
C VAL A 40 -13.32 14.20 -7.10
N ALA A 41 -13.09 14.02 -5.80
CA ALA A 41 -14.08 14.28 -4.75
C ALA A 41 -14.48 15.77 -4.66
N GLU A 42 -13.54 16.69 -4.91
CA GLU A 42 -13.76 18.15 -4.94
C GLU A 42 -14.34 18.63 -6.27
N GLU A 43 -14.32 17.78 -7.31
CA GLU A 43 -14.58 18.18 -8.70
C GLU A 43 -13.67 19.33 -9.18
N GLY A 44 -12.49 19.46 -8.59
CA GLY A 44 -11.55 20.55 -8.78
C GLY A 44 -10.31 20.41 -7.91
N LEU A 45 -9.63 21.54 -7.62
CA LEU A 45 -8.47 21.55 -6.73
C LEU A 45 -8.89 21.74 -5.27
N PRO A 46 -8.69 20.74 -4.38
CA PRO A 46 -8.92 20.89 -2.95
C PRO A 46 -8.00 21.98 -2.36
N SER A 47 -8.41 22.57 -1.23
CA SER A 47 -7.54 23.53 -0.54
C SER A 47 -6.19 22.90 -0.20
N LEU A 48 -5.10 23.65 -0.39
CA LEU A 48 -3.74 23.18 -0.11
C LEU A 48 -3.61 22.70 1.35
N TRP A 49 -4.29 23.38 2.28
CA TRP A 49 -4.31 22.99 3.69
C TRP A 49 -4.93 21.59 3.87
N LEU A 50 -6.06 21.31 3.24
CA LEU A 50 -6.71 20.00 3.36
C LEU A 50 -5.83 18.88 2.78
N ILE A 51 -5.18 19.12 1.65
CA ILE A 51 -4.22 18.19 1.05
C ILE A 51 -3.10 17.89 2.05
N ILE A 52 -2.43 18.94 2.59
CA ILE A 52 -1.32 18.77 3.55
C ILE A 52 -1.80 18.06 4.81
N ALA A 53 -2.94 18.45 5.38
CA ALA A 53 -3.48 17.84 6.59
C ALA A 53 -3.80 16.35 6.39
N THR A 54 -4.40 16.00 5.26
CA THR A 54 -4.74 14.60 4.92
C THR A 54 -3.47 13.77 4.68
N LEU A 55 -2.51 14.30 3.91
CA LEU A 55 -1.25 13.61 3.62
C LEU A 55 -0.40 13.40 4.88
N PHE A 56 -0.33 14.40 5.76
CA PHE A 56 0.42 14.30 7.00
C PHE A 56 -0.19 13.25 7.93
N GLY A 57 -1.52 13.31 8.17
CA GLY A 57 -2.22 12.33 8.98
C GLY A 57 -2.14 10.92 8.41
N GLY A 58 -2.31 10.77 7.09
CA GLY A 58 -2.14 9.50 6.37
C GLY A 58 -0.72 8.94 6.47
N THR A 59 0.31 9.81 6.43
CA THR A 59 1.71 9.42 6.61
C THR A 59 1.97 8.88 8.03
N LEU A 60 1.41 9.52 9.04
CA LEU A 60 1.51 9.05 10.43
C LEU A 60 0.82 7.70 10.60
N ALA A 61 -0.42 7.56 10.13
CA ALA A 61 -1.19 6.31 10.22
C ALA A 61 -0.50 5.14 9.50
N ALA A 62 -0.11 5.33 8.23
CA ALA A 62 0.60 4.30 7.48
C ALA A 62 1.98 3.98 8.10
N GLY A 63 2.67 5.00 8.62
CA GLY A 63 3.95 4.86 9.32
C GLY A 63 3.82 4.05 10.61
N GLY A 64 2.81 4.34 11.42
CA GLY A 64 2.52 3.60 12.65
C GLY A 64 2.16 2.14 12.39
N ALA A 65 1.25 1.89 11.45
CA ALA A 65 0.89 0.54 11.02
C ALA A 65 2.12 -0.25 10.54
N ASN A 66 3.02 0.37 9.76
CA ASN A 66 4.28 -0.24 9.32
C ASN A 66 5.23 -0.53 10.50
N ALA A 67 5.31 0.38 11.48
CA ALA A 67 6.15 0.19 12.67
C ALA A 67 5.62 -0.96 13.54
N ILE A 68 4.30 -1.07 13.75
CA ILE A 68 3.66 -2.20 14.43
C ILE A 68 3.94 -3.51 13.67
N ASN A 69 3.77 -3.52 12.33
CA ASN A 69 4.08 -4.69 11.52
C ASN A 69 5.55 -5.11 11.66
N MET A 70 6.50 -4.16 11.68
CA MET A 70 7.91 -4.48 11.85
C MET A 70 8.21 -5.03 13.26
N PHE A 71 7.48 -4.57 14.28
CA PHE A 71 7.56 -5.14 15.63
C PHE A 71 7.05 -6.59 15.68
N ILE A 72 5.92 -6.87 15.02
CA ILE A 72 5.32 -8.22 14.95
C ILE A 72 6.25 -9.18 14.19
N ASP A 73 6.79 -8.73 13.06
CA ASP A 73 7.56 -9.55 12.12
C ASP A 73 9.04 -9.70 12.49
N ARG A 74 9.51 -9.17 13.62
CA ARG A 74 10.94 -9.14 13.99
C ARG A 74 11.61 -10.52 14.07
N ASP A 75 10.83 -11.58 14.27
CA ASP A 75 11.30 -12.96 14.27
C ASP A 75 11.58 -13.47 12.85
N ILE A 76 10.63 -13.30 11.94
CA ILE A 76 10.79 -13.69 10.53
C ILE A 76 11.74 -12.78 9.78
N ASP A 77 11.83 -11.51 10.15
CA ASP A 77 12.75 -10.53 9.54
C ASP A 77 14.24 -10.92 9.71
N LYS A 78 14.56 -11.63 10.78
CA LYS A 78 15.92 -12.17 11.03
C LYS A 78 16.31 -13.26 10.03
N LEU A 79 15.34 -13.98 9.49
CA LEU A 79 15.53 -15.11 8.59
C LEU A 79 15.62 -14.70 7.11
N MET A 80 15.23 -13.46 6.79
CA MET A 80 15.14 -12.97 5.43
C MET A 80 16.30 -12.02 5.10
N GLU A 81 17.03 -12.28 4.02
CA GLU A 81 18.15 -11.44 3.56
C GLU A 81 17.71 -9.98 3.33
N ARG A 82 16.51 -9.79 2.79
CA ARG A 82 15.95 -8.46 2.51
C ARG A 82 15.70 -7.63 3.77
N THR A 83 15.40 -8.26 4.91
CA THR A 83 14.92 -7.57 6.13
C THR A 83 15.86 -7.67 7.32
N LYS A 84 16.91 -8.47 7.26
CA LYS A 84 17.89 -8.66 8.36
C LYS A 84 18.59 -7.38 8.83
N ARG A 85 18.55 -6.30 8.03
CA ARG A 85 19.13 -4.98 8.38
C ARG A 85 18.13 -4.02 9.01
N ARG A 86 16.91 -4.47 9.33
CA ARG A 86 15.90 -3.64 9.98
C ARG A 86 16.33 -3.24 11.40
N PRO A 87 15.94 -2.04 11.89
CA PRO A 87 16.37 -1.52 13.20
C PRO A 87 16.07 -2.45 14.39
N LEU A 88 14.98 -3.20 14.33
CA LEU A 88 14.61 -4.18 15.36
C LEU A 88 15.41 -5.49 15.29
N VAL A 89 15.95 -5.83 14.12
CA VAL A 89 16.79 -7.02 13.92
C VAL A 89 18.23 -6.73 14.32
N THR A 90 18.74 -5.54 13.96
CA THR A 90 20.11 -5.10 14.26
C THR A 90 20.29 -4.62 15.70
N GLY A 91 19.19 -4.42 16.46
CA GLY A 91 19.26 -3.94 17.84
C GLY A 91 19.40 -2.43 18.00
N VAL A 92 19.38 -1.64 16.90
CA VAL A 92 19.40 -0.16 16.94
C VAL A 92 18.24 0.39 17.78
N LEU A 93 17.07 -0.27 17.70
CA LEU A 93 15.90 0.05 18.52
C LEU A 93 15.49 -1.15 19.37
N SER A 94 15.14 -0.90 20.64
CA SER A 94 14.52 -1.92 21.46
C SER A 94 13.07 -2.19 20.99
N PRO A 95 12.58 -3.44 21.13
CA PRO A 95 11.19 -3.74 20.81
C PRO A 95 10.19 -2.87 21.56
N ARG A 96 10.47 -2.56 22.82
CA ARG A 96 9.61 -1.71 23.66
C ARG A 96 9.54 -0.27 23.14
N SER A 97 10.68 0.35 22.81
CA SER A 97 10.68 1.71 22.26
C SER A 97 10.04 1.81 20.88
N ALA A 98 10.21 0.79 20.03
CA ALA A 98 9.56 0.73 18.73
C ALA A 98 8.04 0.60 18.86
N LEU A 99 7.53 -0.22 19.77
CA LEU A 99 6.09 -0.37 20.00
C LEU A 99 5.47 0.90 20.60
N ILE A 100 6.12 1.52 21.59
CA ILE A 100 5.66 2.80 22.15
C ILE A 100 5.60 3.87 21.06
N PHE A 101 6.65 4.01 20.26
CA PHE A 101 6.67 4.94 19.13
C PHE A 101 5.52 4.67 18.14
N ALA A 102 5.32 3.41 17.74
CA ALA A 102 4.29 3.03 16.79
C ALA A 102 2.89 3.37 17.29
N ILE A 103 2.57 3.04 18.54
CA ILE A 103 1.27 3.38 19.14
C ILE A 103 1.11 4.89 19.28
N SER A 104 2.18 5.61 19.68
CA SER A 104 2.11 7.07 19.84
C SER A 104 1.81 7.78 18.53
N ILE A 105 2.43 7.36 17.40
CA ILE A 105 2.15 7.98 16.11
C ILE A 105 0.78 7.59 15.55
N GLU A 106 0.23 6.40 15.88
CA GLU A 106 -1.15 6.03 15.53
C GLU A 106 -2.17 6.91 16.27
N ILE A 107 -1.97 7.11 17.59
CA ILE A 107 -2.82 8.02 18.37
C ILE A 107 -2.73 9.44 17.82
N LEU A 108 -1.52 9.90 17.51
CA LEU A 108 -1.32 11.22 16.91
C LEU A 108 -1.99 11.35 15.54
N ALA A 109 -1.91 10.29 14.70
CA ALA A 109 -2.59 10.24 13.41
C ALA A 109 -4.11 10.37 13.55
N PHE A 110 -4.70 9.64 14.49
CA PHE A 110 -6.15 9.73 14.76
C PHE A 110 -6.55 11.14 15.20
N ILE A 111 -5.85 11.70 16.21
CA ILE A 111 -6.14 13.04 16.73
C ILE A 111 -5.97 14.09 15.63
N TRP A 112 -4.91 13.99 14.82
CA TRP A 112 -4.62 14.90 13.72
C TRP A 112 -5.71 14.85 12.64
N LEU A 113 -6.06 13.65 12.14
CA LEU A 113 -7.10 13.49 11.13
C LEU A 113 -8.47 13.95 11.65
N TRP A 114 -8.80 13.66 12.91
CA TRP A 114 -10.03 14.12 13.50
C TRP A 114 -10.09 15.63 13.63
N ALA A 115 -9.04 16.26 14.13
CA ALA A 115 -9.02 17.71 14.39
C ALA A 115 -8.92 18.58 13.14
N PHE A 116 -8.19 18.12 12.11
CA PHE A 116 -7.82 18.94 10.94
C PHE A 116 -8.42 18.44 9.61
N VAL A 117 -9.03 17.27 9.60
CA VAL A 117 -9.72 16.70 8.43
C VAL A 117 -11.17 16.42 8.78
N ASN A 118 -11.49 15.21 9.22
CA ASN A 118 -12.78 14.84 9.78
C ASN A 118 -12.72 13.48 10.51
N LEU A 119 -13.79 13.19 11.25
CA LEU A 119 -13.86 11.97 12.07
C LEU A 119 -13.92 10.69 11.23
N LEU A 120 -14.59 10.72 10.06
CA LEU A 120 -14.71 9.57 9.18
C LEU A 120 -13.33 9.13 8.65
N SER A 121 -12.51 10.09 8.19
CA SER A 121 -11.13 9.83 7.73
C SER A 121 -10.26 9.28 8.85
N ALA A 122 -10.41 9.78 10.09
CA ALA A 122 -9.70 9.26 11.25
C ALA A 122 -10.09 7.80 11.56
N PHE A 123 -11.37 7.46 11.51
CA PHE A 123 -11.83 6.08 11.72
C PHE A 123 -11.39 5.14 10.60
N LEU A 124 -11.39 5.57 9.35
CA LEU A 124 -10.89 4.77 8.23
C LEU A 124 -9.40 4.45 8.40
N ALA A 125 -8.59 5.41 8.85
CA ALA A 125 -7.17 5.20 9.13
C ALA A 125 -6.94 4.16 10.24
N VAL A 126 -7.68 4.27 11.36
CA VAL A 126 -7.61 3.29 12.45
C VAL A 126 -8.09 1.91 12.00
N ALA A 127 -9.19 1.84 11.26
CA ALA A 127 -9.71 0.58 10.74
C ALA A 127 -8.70 -0.12 9.82
N ALA A 128 -8.02 0.65 8.95
CA ALA A 128 -6.93 0.12 8.11
C ALA A 128 -5.77 -0.40 8.93
N CYS A 129 -5.32 0.33 9.96
CA CYS A 129 -4.26 -0.11 10.87
C CYS A 129 -4.65 -1.39 11.60
N LEU A 130 -5.83 -1.45 12.21
CA LEU A 130 -6.31 -2.65 12.93
C LEU A 130 -6.42 -3.86 11.98
N PHE A 131 -6.97 -3.66 10.78
CA PHE A 131 -7.05 -4.71 9.77
C PHE A 131 -5.65 -5.21 9.36
N TYR A 132 -4.71 -4.28 9.09
CA TYR A 132 -3.34 -4.61 8.72
C TYR A 132 -2.60 -5.35 9.83
N VAL A 133 -2.80 -4.96 11.09
CA VAL A 133 -2.16 -5.59 12.26
C VAL A 133 -2.76 -6.95 12.56
N PHE A 134 -4.06 -7.01 12.79
CA PHE A 134 -4.71 -8.23 13.30
C PHE A 134 -5.01 -9.24 12.19
N VAL A 135 -5.57 -8.79 11.07
CA VAL A 135 -5.97 -9.71 10.00
C VAL A 135 -4.76 -10.10 9.14
N TYR A 136 -3.98 -9.11 8.66
CA TYR A 136 -2.85 -9.44 7.79
C TYR A 136 -1.63 -9.91 8.57
N SER A 137 -1.06 -9.10 9.49
CA SER A 137 0.26 -9.37 10.09
C SER A 137 0.24 -10.53 11.09
N LEU A 138 -0.75 -10.57 11.99
CA LEU A 138 -0.83 -11.59 13.04
C LEU A 138 -1.45 -12.89 12.54
N TRP A 139 -2.41 -12.83 11.65
CA TRP A 139 -3.14 -14.01 11.21
C TRP A 139 -2.70 -14.48 9.81
N LEU A 140 -3.15 -13.82 8.75
CA LEU A 140 -3.06 -14.36 7.38
C LEU A 140 -1.62 -14.50 6.87
N LYS A 141 -0.73 -13.59 7.21
CA LYS A 141 0.66 -13.60 6.74
C LYS A 141 1.40 -14.88 7.10
N ARG A 142 1.04 -15.49 8.23
CA ARG A 142 1.70 -16.67 8.78
C ARG A 142 0.95 -17.97 8.50
N SER A 143 -0.30 -17.91 8.00
CA SER A 143 -1.19 -19.08 7.93
C SER A 143 -1.83 -19.31 6.56
N SER A 144 -1.86 -18.35 5.65
CA SER A 144 -2.65 -18.46 4.43
C SER A 144 -1.94 -17.94 3.19
N THR A 145 -2.11 -18.63 2.06
CA THR A 145 -1.68 -18.18 0.72
C THR A 145 -2.48 -16.97 0.21
N SER A 146 -3.66 -16.72 0.81
CA SER A 146 -4.52 -15.56 0.51
C SER A 146 -4.08 -14.29 1.26
N ASN A 147 -2.96 -14.35 1.99
CA ASN A 147 -2.47 -13.24 2.81
C ASN A 147 -2.34 -11.92 2.03
N ILE A 148 -1.82 -11.95 0.81
CA ILE A 148 -1.66 -10.76 -0.04
C ILE A 148 -3.02 -10.28 -0.60
N VAL A 149 -3.90 -11.21 -0.98
CA VAL A 149 -5.22 -10.85 -1.52
C VAL A 149 -6.03 -10.10 -0.46
N ILE A 150 -6.26 -10.73 0.67
CA ILE A 150 -7.08 -10.14 1.75
C ILE A 150 -6.34 -8.96 2.39
N GLY A 151 -5.05 -9.13 2.67
CA GLY A 151 -4.22 -8.08 3.29
C GLY A 151 -4.09 -6.81 2.45
N GLY A 152 -4.25 -6.93 1.12
CA GLY A 152 -4.25 -5.80 0.19
C GLY A 152 -5.33 -4.75 0.46
N ALA A 153 -6.41 -5.13 1.17
CA ALA A 153 -7.48 -4.20 1.54
C ALA A 153 -6.96 -3.01 2.37
N ALA A 154 -6.03 -3.24 3.30
CA ALA A 154 -5.45 -2.15 4.08
C ALA A 154 -4.72 -1.11 3.20
N GLY A 155 -4.01 -1.57 2.17
CA GLY A 155 -3.31 -0.71 1.21
C GLY A 155 -4.24 0.06 0.26
N ALA A 156 -5.51 -0.33 0.17
CA ALA A 156 -6.50 0.34 -0.65
C ALA A 156 -7.30 1.43 0.11
N VAL A 157 -7.23 1.49 1.45
CA VAL A 157 -7.96 2.49 2.25
C VAL A 157 -7.57 3.95 1.97
N PRO A 158 -6.33 4.30 1.58
CA PRO A 158 -5.96 5.68 1.29
C PRO A 158 -6.87 6.40 0.30
N VAL A 159 -7.46 5.72 -0.69
CA VAL A 159 -8.43 6.36 -1.61
C VAL A 159 -9.75 6.67 -0.91
N LEU A 160 -10.18 5.83 0.05
CA LEU A 160 -11.35 6.11 0.87
C LEU A 160 -11.11 7.33 1.77
N ILE A 161 -9.91 7.46 2.34
CA ILE A 161 -9.50 8.61 3.16
C ILE A 161 -9.43 9.87 2.29
N GLY A 162 -8.84 9.79 1.08
CA GLY A 162 -8.79 10.91 0.14
C GLY A 162 -10.18 11.44 -0.21
N TRP A 163 -11.12 10.56 -0.51
CA TRP A 163 -12.51 10.94 -0.78
C TRP A 163 -13.20 11.52 0.44
N SER A 164 -13.17 10.78 1.55
CA SER A 164 -13.87 11.20 2.78
C SER A 164 -13.30 12.48 3.39
N SER A 165 -12.02 12.80 3.13
CA SER A 165 -11.43 14.06 3.61
C SER A 165 -12.10 15.28 3.02
N VAL A 166 -12.61 15.18 1.79
CA VAL A 166 -13.31 16.25 1.07
C VAL A 166 -14.81 16.23 1.36
N THR A 167 -15.44 15.06 1.20
CA THR A 167 -16.91 14.93 1.19
C THR A 167 -17.51 14.58 2.56
N ASN A 168 -16.69 14.10 3.50
CA ASN A 168 -17.15 13.49 4.77
C ASN A 168 -18.18 12.36 4.55
N SER A 169 -18.12 11.68 3.41
CA SER A 169 -19.00 10.57 3.01
C SER A 169 -18.22 9.46 2.30
N LEU A 170 -18.87 8.35 2.00
CA LEU A 170 -18.37 7.30 1.13
C LEU A 170 -19.44 6.99 0.07
N ASP A 171 -19.08 7.22 -1.20
CA ASP A 171 -19.91 7.00 -2.37
C ASP A 171 -19.32 5.90 -3.26
N TRP A 172 -19.90 5.65 -4.44
CA TRP A 172 -19.41 4.61 -5.35
C TRP A 172 -18.03 4.89 -5.94
N PRO A 173 -17.65 6.14 -6.35
CA PRO A 173 -16.33 6.39 -6.92
C PRO A 173 -15.16 5.91 -6.05
N PRO A 174 -15.05 6.27 -4.75
CA PRO A 174 -13.96 5.78 -3.91
C PRO A 174 -14.01 4.27 -3.67
N VAL A 175 -15.19 3.63 -3.69
CA VAL A 175 -15.32 2.17 -3.59
C VAL A 175 -14.72 1.49 -4.84
N ILE A 176 -14.95 2.02 -6.04
CA ILE A 176 -14.36 1.50 -7.27
C ILE A 176 -12.83 1.69 -7.25
N LEU A 177 -12.31 2.85 -6.81
CA LEU A 177 -10.87 3.06 -6.66
C LEU A 177 -10.26 2.13 -5.59
N PHE A 178 -10.95 1.90 -4.49
CA PHE A 178 -10.55 0.90 -3.50
C PHE A 178 -10.43 -0.49 -4.11
N LEU A 179 -11.44 -0.93 -4.87
CA LEU A 179 -11.42 -2.22 -5.57
C LEU A 179 -10.29 -2.29 -6.59
N LEU A 180 -10.00 -1.21 -7.30
CA LEU A 180 -8.89 -1.14 -8.25
C LEU A 180 -7.56 -1.42 -7.55
N ILE A 181 -7.25 -0.73 -6.46
CA ILE A 181 -6.01 -0.94 -5.68
C ILE A 181 -5.99 -2.33 -5.03
N PHE A 182 -7.12 -2.77 -4.48
CA PHE A 182 -7.26 -4.09 -3.88
C PHE A 182 -6.93 -5.21 -4.87
N LEU A 183 -7.47 -5.15 -6.08
CA LEU A 183 -7.23 -6.14 -7.14
C LEU A 183 -5.84 -6.00 -7.79
N TRP A 184 -5.25 -4.79 -7.79
CA TRP A 184 -3.89 -4.54 -8.26
C TRP A 184 -2.83 -5.12 -7.31
N THR A 185 -3.12 -5.16 -6.02
CA THR A 185 -2.17 -5.61 -4.99
C THR A 185 -1.64 -7.03 -5.22
N PRO A 186 -2.43 -8.08 -5.54
CA PRO A 186 -1.92 -9.42 -5.73
C PRO A 186 -0.90 -9.54 -6.87
N PRO A 187 -1.12 -9.13 -8.11
CA PRO A 187 -0.11 -9.25 -9.16
C PRO A 187 1.16 -8.44 -8.85
N HIS A 188 1.04 -7.28 -8.21
CA HIS A 188 2.18 -6.48 -7.77
C HIS A 188 3.05 -7.24 -6.74
N PHE A 189 2.46 -7.69 -5.64
CA PHE A 189 3.19 -8.36 -4.56
C PHE A 189 3.65 -9.77 -4.92
N TRP A 190 2.88 -10.53 -5.70
CA TRP A 190 3.32 -11.84 -6.14
C TRP A 190 4.50 -11.76 -7.10
N ALA A 191 4.60 -10.71 -7.93
CA ALA A 191 5.78 -10.46 -8.75
C ALA A 191 7.03 -10.28 -7.87
N LEU A 192 6.93 -9.51 -6.80
CA LEU A 192 8.00 -9.36 -5.82
C LEU A 192 8.28 -10.68 -5.07
N ALA A 193 7.24 -11.44 -4.72
CA ALA A 193 7.38 -12.71 -4.01
C ALA A 193 8.05 -13.79 -4.87
N ILE A 194 7.92 -13.77 -6.19
CA ILE A 194 8.68 -14.65 -7.11
C ILE A 194 10.18 -14.35 -6.98
N ARG A 195 10.58 -13.08 -6.90
CA ARG A 195 11.97 -12.69 -6.72
C ARG A 195 12.57 -13.17 -5.40
N TYR A 196 11.81 -13.04 -4.31
CA TYR A 196 12.24 -13.36 -2.94
C TYR A 196 11.67 -14.69 -2.45
N ARG A 197 11.43 -15.64 -3.37
CA ARG A 197 10.79 -16.91 -3.04
C ARG A 197 11.57 -17.69 -1.98
N GLU A 198 12.88 -17.73 -2.06
CA GLU A 198 13.73 -18.42 -1.10
C GLU A 198 13.67 -17.77 0.28
N ASP A 199 13.73 -16.44 0.36
CA ASP A 199 13.58 -15.70 1.61
C ASP A 199 12.26 -16.04 2.31
N TYR A 200 11.15 -16.04 1.57
CA TYR A 200 9.83 -16.39 2.13
C TYR A 200 9.74 -17.86 2.55
N SER A 201 10.36 -18.76 1.77
CA SER A 201 10.43 -20.18 2.12
C SER A 201 11.22 -20.40 3.41
N ASN A 202 12.40 -19.79 3.54
CA ASN A 202 13.26 -19.88 4.72
C ASN A 202 12.58 -19.32 5.99
N ALA A 203 11.72 -18.31 5.82
CA ALA A 203 10.95 -17.70 6.91
C ALA A 203 9.60 -18.41 7.18
N ASN A 204 9.29 -19.51 6.49
CA ASN A 204 8.03 -20.27 6.58
C ASN A 204 6.80 -19.36 6.34
N VAL A 205 6.91 -18.33 5.49
CA VAL A 205 5.78 -17.48 5.11
C VAL A 205 5.12 -18.06 3.87
N PRO A 206 3.82 -18.45 3.94
CA PRO A 206 3.12 -19.18 2.88
C PRO A 206 2.70 -18.24 1.74
N MET A 207 3.68 -17.62 1.05
CA MET A 207 3.39 -16.84 -0.14
C MET A 207 2.97 -17.75 -1.29
N LEU A 208 2.02 -17.30 -2.11
CA LEU A 208 1.46 -18.09 -3.20
C LEU A 208 2.54 -18.74 -4.10
N PRO A 209 3.60 -18.01 -4.58
CA PRO A 209 4.64 -18.63 -5.39
C PRO A 209 5.53 -19.64 -4.64
N VAL A 210 5.54 -19.59 -3.30
CA VAL A 210 6.25 -20.59 -2.47
C VAL A 210 5.48 -21.90 -2.44
N ILE A 211 4.17 -21.85 -2.21
CA ILE A 211 3.31 -23.01 -1.99
C ILE A 211 2.82 -23.63 -3.32
N GLU A 212 2.27 -22.81 -4.23
CA GLU A 212 1.66 -23.29 -5.48
C GLU A 212 2.60 -23.15 -6.70
N GLY A 213 3.77 -22.56 -6.50
CA GLY A 213 4.77 -22.38 -7.57
C GLY A 213 4.48 -21.18 -8.47
N THR A 214 5.47 -20.84 -9.29
CA THR A 214 5.46 -19.62 -10.12
C THR A 214 4.49 -19.68 -11.30
N LYS A 215 4.21 -20.87 -11.84
CA LYS A 215 3.30 -21.04 -12.99
C LYS A 215 1.85 -20.75 -12.59
N VAL A 216 1.38 -21.34 -11.48
CA VAL A 216 0.02 -21.09 -10.94
C VAL A 216 -0.13 -19.63 -10.54
N THR A 217 0.89 -19.07 -9.90
CA THR A 217 0.93 -17.66 -9.54
C THR A 217 0.77 -16.77 -10.77
N GLY A 218 1.51 -17.06 -11.87
CA GLY A 218 1.39 -16.31 -13.12
C GLY A 218 -0.01 -16.36 -13.72
N TYR A 219 -0.68 -17.51 -13.69
CA TYR A 219 -2.06 -17.64 -14.14
C TYR A 219 -3.01 -16.74 -13.31
N ARG A 220 -2.89 -16.78 -11.98
CA ARG A 220 -3.70 -15.92 -11.11
C ARG A 220 -3.41 -14.43 -11.32
N MET A 221 -2.14 -14.05 -11.58
CA MET A 221 -1.80 -12.67 -11.92
C MET A 221 -2.55 -12.17 -13.15
N VAL A 222 -2.68 -12.99 -14.20
CA VAL A 222 -3.43 -12.63 -15.40
C VAL A 222 -4.91 -12.40 -15.08
N LEU A 223 -5.52 -13.27 -14.27
CA LEU A 223 -6.93 -13.11 -13.86
C LEU A 223 -7.14 -11.79 -13.10
N TYR A 224 -6.25 -11.46 -12.16
CA TYR A 224 -6.32 -10.19 -11.44
C TYR A 224 -6.05 -8.98 -12.34
N ALA A 225 -5.13 -9.08 -13.30
CA ALA A 225 -4.85 -8.00 -14.25
C ALA A 225 -6.07 -7.67 -15.10
N PHE A 226 -6.83 -8.68 -15.57
CA PHE A 226 -8.09 -8.45 -16.26
C PHE A 226 -9.15 -7.79 -15.36
N GLN A 227 -9.24 -8.19 -14.10
CA GLN A 227 -10.14 -7.56 -13.12
C GLN A 227 -9.77 -6.10 -12.89
N VAL A 228 -8.46 -5.80 -12.70
CA VAL A 228 -7.95 -4.43 -12.58
C VAL A 228 -8.34 -3.59 -13.80
N TRP A 229 -8.15 -4.16 -15.00
CA TRP A 229 -8.50 -3.48 -16.25
C TRP A 229 -10.01 -3.22 -16.33
N ALA A 230 -10.85 -4.22 -16.04
CA ALA A 230 -12.30 -4.07 -16.02
C ALA A 230 -12.76 -3.01 -15.01
N ILE A 231 -12.25 -3.03 -13.79
CA ILE A 231 -12.59 -2.04 -12.74
C ILE A 231 -12.14 -0.63 -13.15
N SER A 232 -10.97 -0.48 -13.80
CA SER A 232 -10.54 0.83 -14.31
C SER A 232 -11.47 1.39 -15.36
N LEU A 233 -12.08 0.53 -16.20
CA LEU A 233 -13.07 0.95 -17.18
C LEU A 233 -14.45 1.25 -16.55
N ILE A 234 -14.85 0.51 -15.53
CA ILE A 234 -16.08 0.76 -14.75
C ILE A 234 -16.02 2.12 -14.06
N PHE A 235 -14.83 2.58 -13.66
CA PHE A 235 -14.66 3.90 -13.04
C PHE A 235 -15.08 5.05 -13.98
N VAL A 236 -15.01 4.87 -15.31
CA VAL A 236 -15.43 5.89 -16.29
C VAL A 236 -16.88 6.36 -16.06
N PRO A 237 -17.89 5.50 -16.14
CA PRO A 237 -19.29 5.93 -15.93
C PRO A 237 -19.62 6.20 -14.44
N VAL A 238 -18.87 5.62 -13.48
CA VAL A 238 -19.18 5.80 -12.05
C VAL A 238 -18.72 7.17 -11.53
N ALA A 239 -17.61 7.69 -12.06
CA ALA A 239 -17.06 9.00 -11.70
C ALA A 239 -17.16 10.02 -12.84
N ASP A 240 -17.96 9.70 -13.86
CA ASP A 240 -18.16 10.55 -15.05
C ASP A 240 -16.85 11.02 -15.67
N MET A 241 -15.86 10.12 -15.82
CA MET A 241 -14.53 10.44 -16.33
C MET A 241 -14.51 10.68 -17.84
N GLY A 242 -13.64 11.56 -18.30
CA GLY A 242 -13.50 11.93 -19.71
C GLY A 242 -12.59 11.01 -20.53
N LEU A 243 -12.27 11.47 -21.76
CA LEU A 243 -11.49 10.71 -22.73
C LEU A 243 -10.02 10.51 -22.32
N ILE A 244 -9.42 11.47 -21.58
CA ILE A 244 -8.03 11.36 -21.13
C ILE A 244 -7.88 10.14 -20.22
N TYR A 245 -8.78 10.01 -19.24
CA TYR A 245 -8.79 8.85 -18.37
C TYR A 245 -9.15 7.55 -19.12
N LEU A 246 -10.20 7.55 -19.95
CA LEU A 246 -10.64 6.36 -20.69
C LEU A 246 -9.52 5.77 -21.55
N ILE A 247 -8.85 6.59 -22.36
CA ILE A 247 -7.74 6.14 -23.22
C ILE A 247 -6.60 5.59 -22.34
N SER A 248 -6.30 6.26 -21.25
CA SER A 248 -5.25 5.83 -20.30
C SER A 248 -5.59 4.48 -19.66
N ALA A 249 -6.81 4.27 -19.21
CA ALA A 249 -7.28 3.02 -18.62
C ALA A 249 -7.19 1.86 -19.62
N ILE A 250 -7.57 2.11 -20.89
CA ILE A 250 -7.45 1.10 -21.96
C ILE A 250 -5.99 0.72 -22.19
N LEU A 251 -5.10 1.70 -22.41
CA LEU A 251 -3.71 1.45 -22.76
C LEU A 251 -2.93 0.83 -21.58
N LEU A 252 -3.03 1.43 -20.40
CA LEU A 252 -2.33 0.95 -19.22
C LEU A 252 -2.81 -0.43 -18.78
N GLY A 253 -4.12 -0.68 -18.83
CA GLY A 253 -4.70 -1.99 -18.52
C GLY A 253 -4.23 -3.08 -19.48
N ALA A 254 -4.19 -2.78 -20.80
CA ALA A 254 -3.66 -3.69 -21.80
C ALA A 254 -2.19 -4.03 -21.55
N ILE A 255 -1.35 -3.03 -21.26
CA ILE A 255 0.09 -3.23 -20.99
C ILE A 255 0.28 -4.02 -19.67
N PHE A 256 -0.50 -3.74 -18.62
CA PHE A 256 -0.42 -4.46 -17.36
C PHE A 256 -0.81 -5.94 -17.52
N THR A 257 -1.85 -6.20 -18.28
CA THR A 257 -2.28 -7.55 -18.64
C THR A 257 -1.24 -8.27 -19.49
N PHE A 258 -0.63 -7.58 -20.46
CA PHE A 258 0.47 -8.12 -21.27
C PHE A 258 1.68 -8.55 -20.43
N PHE A 259 2.15 -7.73 -19.49
CA PHE A 259 3.25 -8.10 -18.61
C PHE A 259 2.87 -9.26 -17.67
N SER A 260 1.63 -9.31 -17.19
CA SER A 260 1.13 -10.43 -16.40
C SER A 260 1.12 -11.73 -17.20
N PHE A 261 0.74 -11.66 -18.48
CA PHE A 261 0.76 -12.78 -19.40
C PHE A 261 2.22 -13.25 -19.70
N GLN A 262 3.17 -12.33 -19.79
CA GLN A 262 4.59 -12.69 -19.91
C GLN A 262 5.10 -13.49 -18.70
N VAL A 263 4.66 -13.14 -17.48
CA VAL A 263 5.01 -13.91 -16.28
C VAL A 263 4.38 -15.31 -16.34
N MET A 264 3.15 -15.43 -16.79
CA MET A 264 2.48 -16.74 -16.94
C MET A 264 3.19 -17.66 -17.91
N ILE A 265 3.61 -17.17 -19.10
CA ILE A 265 4.28 -17.97 -20.13
C ILE A 265 5.74 -18.26 -19.75
N ARG A 266 6.43 -17.25 -19.22
CA ARG A 266 7.85 -17.33 -18.85
C ARG A 266 8.03 -16.89 -17.39
N PRO A 267 7.77 -17.80 -16.42
CA PRO A 267 7.78 -17.47 -14.99
C PRO A 267 9.21 -17.32 -14.46
N THR A 268 9.93 -16.33 -14.98
CA THR A 268 11.31 -15.99 -14.57
C THR A 268 11.32 -14.80 -13.62
N GLN A 269 12.38 -14.69 -12.83
CA GLN A 269 12.61 -13.52 -11.98
C GLN A 269 12.63 -12.22 -12.81
N LYS A 270 13.17 -12.26 -14.03
CA LYS A 270 13.23 -11.09 -14.93
C LYS A 270 11.84 -10.63 -15.38
N SER A 271 10.95 -11.56 -15.80
CA SER A 271 9.58 -11.21 -16.20
C SER A 271 8.77 -10.69 -15.00
N ALA A 272 8.91 -11.32 -13.83
CA ALA A 272 8.25 -10.87 -12.61
C ALA A 272 8.69 -9.45 -12.21
N MET A 273 10.00 -9.13 -12.28
CA MET A 273 10.48 -7.79 -11.93
C MET A 273 10.10 -6.71 -12.95
N ARG A 274 9.89 -7.07 -14.22
CA ARG A 274 9.32 -6.15 -15.22
C ARG A 274 7.86 -5.82 -14.88
N LEU A 275 7.06 -6.83 -14.55
CA LEU A 275 5.68 -6.62 -14.11
C LEU A 275 5.65 -5.78 -12.83
N PHE A 276 6.49 -6.09 -11.84
CA PHE A 276 6.60 -5.33 -10.60
C PHE A 276 6.90 -3.84 -10.86
N GLY A 277 7.91 -3.54 -11.67
CA GLY A 277 8.26 -2.15 -12.02
C GLY A 277 7.12 -1.45 -12.76
N PHE A 278 6.53 -2.11 -13.76
CA PHE A 278 5.41 -1.53 -14.51
C PHE A 278 4.17 -1.33 -13.63
N SER A 279 3.90 -2.21 -12.67
CA SER A 279 2.72 -2.08 -11.78
C SER A 279 2.75 -0.79 -10.96
N ILE A 280 3.95 -0.32 -10.54
CA ILE A 280 4.11 0.98 -9.87
C ILE A 280 3.81 2.11 -10.86
N SER A 281 4.41 2.06 -12.06
CA SER A 281 4.14 3.06 -13.11
C SER A 281 2.65 3.10 -13.49
N TYR A 282 1.99 1.94 -13.55
CA TYR A 282 0.56 1.82 -13.84
C TYR A 282 -0.27 2.65 -12.86
N ILE A 283 -0.12 2.43 -11.54
CA ILE A 283 -0.88 3.19 -10.54
C ILE A 283 -0.53 4.67 -10.58
N THR A 284 0.76 5.01 -10.65
CA THR A 284 1.20 6.41 -10.66
C THR A 284 0.63 7.17 -11.85
N ILE A 285 0.74 6.62 -13.06
CA ILE A 285 0.26 7.29 -14.27
C ILE A 285 -1.27 7.32 -14.29
N LEU A 286 -1.94 6.22 -13.95
CA LEU A 286 -3.40 6.15 -13.96
C LEU A 286 -4.01 7.19 -13.00
N PHE A 287 -3.52 7.25 -11.75
CA PHE A 287 -4.02 8.21 -10.76
C PHE A 287 -3.67 9.65 -11.12
N THR A 288 -2.49 9.90 -11.69
CA THR A 288 -2.17 11.23 -12.22
C THR A 288 -3.16 11.64 -13.31
N LEU A 289 -3.49 10.73 -14.22
CA LEU A 289 -4.41 11.03 -15.32
C LEU A 289 -5.88 11.08 -14.87
N ILE A 290 -6.26 10.44 -13.75
CA ILE A 290 -7.53 10.70 -13.07
C ILE A 290 -7.63 12.18 -12.70
N ALA A 291 -6.61 12.72 -12.00
CA ALA A 291 -6.61 14.12 -11.58
C ALA A 291 -6.59 15.08 -12.77
N VAL A 292 -5.76 14.81 -13.79
CA VAL A 292 -5.66 15.65 -15.00
C VAL A 292 -6.99 15.67 -15.74
N ASP A 293 -7.63 14.52 -15.96
CA ASP A 293 -8.92 14.43 -16.64
C ASP A 293 -10.00 15.22 -15.90
N GLN A 294 -10.06 15.07 -14.58
CA GLN A 294 -11.00 15.80 -13.74
C GLN A 294 -10.76 17.31 -13.83
N LEU A 295 -9.52 17.80 -13.71
CA LEU A 295 -9.21 19.22 -13.77
C LEU A 295 -9.54 19.83 -15.14
N VAL A 296 -9.20 19.15 -16.24
CA VAL A 296 -9.54 19.61 -17.60
C VAL A 296 -11.05 19.74 -17.77
N ARG A 297 -11.83 18.79 -17.23
CA ARG A 297 -13.30 18.83 -17.27
C ARG A 297 -13.90 19.94 -16.40
N SER A 298 -13.26 20.26 -15.28
CA SER A 298 -13.67 21.35 -14.39
C SER A 298 -13.25 22.74 -14.87
N GLY A 299 -12.55 22.82 -16.01
CA GLY A 299 -12.15 24.12 -16.62
C GLY A 299 -10.89 24.75 -16.03
N PHE A 300 -10.01 23.96 -15.40
CA PHE A 300 -8.68 24.37 -14.93
C PHE A 300 -7.60 24.18 -16.01
#